data_6f8342e66621d2967beb30965bc76046
#
_entry.id   6f8342e66621d2967beb30965bc76046
#
_cell.length_a   1.000
_cell.length_b   1.000
_cell.length_c   1.000
_cell.angle_alpha   90.00
_cell.angle_beta   90.00
_cell.angle_gamma   90.00
#
_symmetry.space_group_name_H-M   'P 1'
#
loop_
_entity.id
_entity.type
_entity.pdbx_description
1 polymer ?
#
loop_
_entity_poly.entity_id
_entity_poly.type
_entity_poly.pdbx_seq_one_letter_code
_entity_poly.pdbx_strand_id
1 'polypeptide(L)'
;MKLKVSELSTLEEAFQSVFAVDWIQSILEQDAEKDSLNANLYKATDPLSLDVRVYCNDDDEVFFYGNAVGTIGFTCVRSLEEGKMPVTLDISGMFRPRKASKYTESPSEDDEDDPSFYFYEGDEIDFGDVVREQLFLFLP
;
A
#
# COMPACT_ATOMS: atom_id res chain seq x y z
N MET A 1 -0.96 -5.34 7.04
CA MET A 1 -0.04 -6.49 7.27
C MET A 1 1.34 -5.96 7.59
N LYS A 2 1.86 -6.36 8.71
CA LYS A 2 3.18 -5.96 9.18
C LYS A 2 4.10 -7.16 9.22
N LEU A 3 5.33 -6.98 8.76
CA LEU A 3 6.35 -8.03 8.77
C LEU A 3 7.60 -7.53 9.48
N LYS A 4 8.26 -8.44 10.18
CA LYS A 4 9.56 -8.14 10.77
C LYS A 4 10.67 -8.48 9.79
N VAL A 5 11.52 -7.50 9.50
CA VAL A 5 12.61 -7.68 8.54
C VAL A 5 13.58 -8.76 9.00
N SER A 6 13.82 -8.88 10.30
CA SER A 6 14.71 -9.90 10.87
C SER A 6 14.23 -11.34 10.63
N GLU A 7 12.94 -11.52 10.34
CA GLU A 7 12.36 -12.84 10.05
C GLU A 7 12.38 -13.18 8.56
N LEU A 8 12.75 -12.23 7.71
CA LEU A 8 12.83 -12.43 6.27
C LEU A 8 14.18 -13.03 5.88
N SER A 9 14.20 -13.75 4.78
CA SER A 9 15.43 -14.34 4.26
C SER A 9 15.70 -13.85 2.83
N THR A 10 16.85 -14.28 2.28
CA THR A 10 17.18 -14.00 0.89
C THR A 10 16.35 -14.85 -0.08
N LEU A 11 15.68 -15.87 0.44
CA LEU A 11 14.74 -16.68 -0.34
C LEU A 11 13.36 -16.01 -0.33
N GLU A 12 12.74 -16.02 -1.48
CA GLU A 12 11.41 -15.44 -1.66
C GLU A 12 10.37 -16.25 -0.87
N GLU A 13 9.58 -15.54 -0.08
CA GLU A 13 8.48 -16.13 0.69
C GLU A 13 7.15 -15.50 0.29
N ALA A 14 6.12 -16.33 0.24
CA ALA A 14 4.77 -15.86 -0.07
C ALA A 14 4.02 -15.54 1.23
N PHE A 15 3.39 -14.36 1.25
CA PHE A 15 2.56 -13.91 2.37
C PHE A 15 1.17 -13.57 1.85
N GLN A 16 0.16 -13.93 2.63
CA GLN A 16 -1.23 -13.62 2.33
C GLN A 16 -1.85 -12.93 3.52
N SER A 17 -2.64 -11.91 3.24
CA SER A 17 -3.35 -11.16 4.26
C SER A 17 -4.65 -10.62 3.71
N VAL A 18 -5.52 -10.17 4.60
CA VAL A 18 -6.79 -9.57 4.24
C VAL A 18 -6.89 -8.23 4.96
N PHE A 19 -7.18 -7.17 4.19
CA PHE A 19 -7.47 -5.87 4.76
C PHE A 19 -8.98 -5.75 4.96
N ALA A 20 -9.39 -5.53 6.18
CA ALA A 20 -10.80 -5.50 6.56
C ALA A 20 -11.53 -4.30 5.96
N VAL A 21 -12.83 -4.45 5.79
CA VAL A 21 -13.70 -3.38 5.27
C VAL A 21 -13.54 -2.10 6.10
N ASP A 22 -13.49 -2.20 7.42
CA ASP A 22 -13.36 -1.04 8.29
C ASP A 22 -12.04 -0.28 8.06
N TRP A 23 -10.97 -1.02 7.84
CA TRP A 23 -9.68 -0.41 7.54
C TRP A 23 -9.70 0.35 6.20
N ILE A 24 -10.29 -0.27 5.18
CA ILE A 24 -10.42 0.35 3.86
C ILE A 24 -11.30 1.61 3.95
N GLN A 25 -12.40 1.52 4.68
CA GLN A 25 -13.31 2.65 4.87
C GLN A 25 -12.60 3.81 5.57
N SER A 26 -11.77 3.54 6.56
CA SER A 26 -11.03 4.59 7.26
C SER A 26 -10.06 5.33 6.33
N ILE A 27 -9.44 4.61 5.41
CA ILE A 27 -8.54 5.21 4.41
C ILE A 27 -9.33 6.10 3.45
N LEU A 28 -10.46 5.63 2.96
CA LEU A 28 -11.30 6.40 2.04
C LEU A 28 -11.83 7.67 2.70
N GLU A 29 -12.17 7.62 3.97
CA GLU A 29 -12.63 8.79 4.72
C GLU A 29 -11.51 9.81 4.95
N GLN A 30 -10.29 9.37 5.19
CA GLN A 30 -9.15 10.26 5.34
C GLN A 30 -8.89 11.06 4.07
N ASP A 31 -9.01 10.42 2.92
CA ASP A 31 -8.86 11.10 1.63
C ASP A 31 -10.01 12.05 1.36
N ALA A 32 -11.22 11.66 1.74
CA ALA A 32 -12.42 12.49 1.57
C ALA A 32 -12.33 13.82 2.33
N GLU A 33 -11.67 13.85 3.48
CA GLU A 33 -11.44 15.07 4.24
C GLU A 33 -10.56 16.08 3.51
N LYS A 34 -9.65 15.58 2.67
CA LYS A 34 -8.73 16.43 1.90
C LYS A 34 -9.35 16.95 0.60
N ASP A 35 -10.31 16.22 0.06
CA ASP A 35 -10.95 16.57 -1.21
C ASP A 35 -12.47 16.45 -1.04
N SER A 36 -13.10 17.58 -0.75
CA SER A 36 -14.54 17.64 -0.51
C SER A 36 -15.38 17.30 -1.75
N LEU A 37 -14.82 17.43 -2.95
CA LEU A 37 -15.53 17.10 -4.19
C LEU A 37 -15.73 15.60 -4.36
N ASN A 38 -14.82 14.80 -3.83
CA ASN A 38 -14.88 13.35 -3.92
C ASN A 38 -15.33 12.69 -2.62
N ALA A 39 -15.74 13.50 -1.65
CA ALA A 39 -16.22 12.99 -0.38
C ALA A 39 -17.40 12.06 -0.60
N ASN A 40 -17.34 10.86 -0.03
CA ASN A 40 -18.41 9.87 -0.05
C ASN A 40 -18.72 9.24 -1.42
N LEU A 41 -17.86 9.43 -2.43
CA LEU A 41 -18.04 8.75 -3.71
C LEU A 41 -17.72 7.27 -3.64
N TYR A 42 -16.83 6.88 -2.75
CA TYR A 42 -16.38 5.49 -2.62
C TYR A 42 -16.70 4.96 -1.24
N LYS A 43 -17.08 3.69 -1.20
CA LYS A 43 -17.37 2.97 0.04
C LYS A 43 -16.70 1.61 0.03
N ALA A 44 -16.17 1.21 1.17
CA ALA A 44 -15.65 -0.13 1.33
C ALA A 44 -16.82 -1.10 1.50
N THR A 45 -16.92 -2.09 0.61
CA THR A 45 -17.99 -3.09 0.64
C THR A 45 -17.45 -4.48 0.92
N ASP A 46 -16.22 -4.75 0.50
CA ASP A 46 -15.60 -6.06 0.63
C ASP A 46 -14.15 -5.89 1.07
N PRO A 47 -13.59 -6.89 1.76
CA PRO A 47 -12.17 -6.83 2.13
C PRO A 47 -11.28 -6.96 0.91
N LEU A 48 -10.05 -6.44 1.03
CA LEU A 48 -9.00 -6.62 0.02
C LEU A 48 -8.12 -7.79 0.43
N SER A 49 -7.93 -8.73 -0.48
CA SER A 49 -7.04 -9.87 -0.27
C SER A 49 -5.68 -9.54 -0.88
N LEU A 50 -4.66 -9.56 -0.04
CA LEU A 50 -3.27 -9.31 -0.45
C LEU A 50 -2.54 -10.63 -0.59
N ASP A 51 -1.88 -10.80 -1.72
CA ASP A 51 -0.96 -11.91 -1.97
C ASP A 51 0.34 -11.32 -2.47
N VAL A 52 1.39 -11.45 -1.68
CA VAL A 52 2.66 -10.80 -1.97
C VAL A 52 3.82 -11.75 -1.72
N ARG A 53 4.84 -11.64 -2.54
CA ARG A 53 6.10 -12.36 -2.37
C ARG A 53 7.17 -11.37 -1.94
N VAL A 54 7.96 -11.77 -0.95
CA VAL A 54 8.88 -10.87 -0.27
C VAL A 54 10.22 -11.58 -0.06
N TYR A 55 11.30 -10.86 -0.29
CA TYR A 55 12.64 -11.32 0.08
C TYR A 55 13.49 -10.13 0.52
N CYS A 56 14.51 -10.43 1.32
CA CYS A 56 15.40 -9.42 1.89
C CYS A 56 16.84 -9.70 1.45
N ASN A 57 17.59 -8.66 1.11
CA ASN A 57 19.00 -8.80 0.78
C ASN A 57 19.87 -8.53 2.02
N ASP A 58 21.20 -8.58 1.84
CA ASP A 58 22.16 -8.40 2.93
C ASP A 58 22.21 -6.98 3.47
N ASP A 59 21.68 -6.01 2.73
CA ASP A 59 21.64 -4.60 3.14
C ASP A 59 20.33 -4.22 3.82
N ASP A 60 19.54 -5.20 4.26
CA ASP A 60 18.23 -5.02 4.87
C ASP A 60 17.22 -4.32 3.95
N GLU A 61 17.44 -4.39 2.65
CA GLU A 61 16.49 -3.94 1.66
C GLU A 61 15.50 -5.06 1.38
N VAL A 62 14.22 -4.75 1.45
CA VAL A 62 13.14 -5.71 1.30
C VAL A 62 12.46 -5.51 -0.03
N PHE A 63 12.52 -6.51 -0.88
CA PHE A 63 11.88 -6.49 -2.20
C PHE A 63 10.56 -7.24 -2.15
N PHE A 64 9.57 -6.70 -2.84
CA PHE A 64 8.25 -7.34 -2.86
C PHE A 64 7.58 -7.16 -4.21
N TYR A 65 6.70 -8.11 -4.53
CA TYR A 65 5.79 -8.02 -5.65
C TYR A 65 4.57 -8.90 -5.40
N GLY A 66 3.44 -8.49 -5.92
CA GLY A 66 2.20 -9.23 -5.77
C GLY A 66 1.00 -8.40 -6.19
N ASN A 67 -0.15 -8.75 -5.64
CA ASN A 67 -1.38 -8.03 -5.92
C ASN A 67 -2.33 -8.02 -4.72
N ALA A 68 -3.24 -7.05 -4.76
CA ALA A 68 -4.35 -6.99 -3.84
C ALA A 68 -5.63 -6.91 -4.67
N VAL A 69 -6.60 -7.75 -4.35
CA VAL A 69 -7.87 -7.82 -5.09
C VAL A 69 -9.05 -7.67 -4.15
N GLY A 70 -10.08 -7.01 -4.65
CA GLY A 70 -11.31 -6.80 -3.90
C GLY A 70 -12.34 -6.06 -4.73
N THR A 71 -13.29 -5.47 -4.05
CA THR A 71 -14.36 -4.71 -4.70
C THR A 71 -14.65 -3.48 -3.87
N ILE A 72 -14.85 -2.34 -4.52
CA ILE A 72 -15.20 -1.09 -3.87
C ILE A 72 -16.52 -0.59 -4.45
N GLY A 73 -17.40 -0.14 -3.56
CA GLY A 73 -18.64 0.50 -3.96
C GLY A 73 -18.40 1.95 -4.35
N PHE A 74 -19.20 2.45 -5.28
CA PHE A 74 -19.14 3.84 -5.69
C PHE A 74 -20.54 4.38 -5.96
N THR A 75 -20.67 5.70 -5.90
CA THR A 75 -21.90 6.39 -6.24
C THR A 75 -21.67 7.21 -7.50
N CYS A 76 -22.49 6.99 -8.51
CA CYS A 76 -22.42 7.75 -9.76
C CYS A 76 -22.91 9.19 -9.52
N VAL A 77 -22.07 10.18 -9.84
CA VAL A 77 -22.38 11.59 -9.61
C VAL A 77 -23.59 12.07 -10.42
N ARG A 78 -23.78 11.50 -11.62
CA ARG A 78 -24.87 11.91 -12.51
C ARG A 78 -26.22 11.31 -12.14
N SER A 79 -26.24 10.00 -11.87
CA SER A 79 -27.49 9.28 -11.63
C SER A 79 -27.78 9.05 -10.16
N LEU A 80 -26.81 9.27 -9.28
CA LEU A 80 -26.84 8.93 -7.85
C LEU A 80 -27.07 7.44 -7.61
N GLU A 81 -26.88 6.63 -8.63
CA GLU A 81 -26.96 5.18 -8.50
C GLU A 81 -25.67 4.62 -7.89
N GLU A 82 -25.82 3.62 -7.05
CA GLU A 82 -24.72 2.90 -6.45
C GLU A 82 -24.27 1.76 -7.35
N GLY A 83 -22.97 1.59 -7.47
CA GLY A 83 -22.37 0.50 -8.21
C GLY A 83 -21.22 -0.10 -7.44
N LYS A 84 -20.67 -1.17 -7.99
CA LYS A 84 -19.47 -1.82 -7.46
C LYS A 84 -18.47 -2.00 -8.58
N MET A 85 -17.19 -1.77 -8.26
CA MET A 85 -16.13 -1.99 -9.22
C MET A 85 -15.10 -2.94 -8.67
N PRO A 86 -14.59 -3.87 -9.50
CA PRO A 86 -13.49 -4.72 -9.07
C PRO A 86 -12.22 -3.89 -8.95
N VAL A 87 -11.43 -4.21 -7.92
CA VAL A 87 -10.15 -3.56 -7.67
C VAL A 87 -9.06 -4.62 -7.75
N THR A 88 -8.09 -4.39 -8.63
CA THR A 88 -6.89 -5.20 -8.70
C THR A 88 -5.70 -4.25 -8.66
N LEU A 89 -4.94 -4.33 -7.58
CA LEU A 89 -3.77 -3.49 -7.38
C LEU A 89 -2.53 -4.35 -7.61
N ASP A 90 -1.74 -4.02 -8.61
CA ASP A 90 -0.44 -4.64 -8.80
C ASP A 90 0.57 -3.85 -7.98
N ILE A 91 1.22 -4.52 -7.05
CA ILE A 91 2.20 -3.89 -6.18
C ILE A 91 3.58 -4.48 -6.41
N SER A 92 4.57 -3.63 -6.45
CA SER A 92 5.96 -4.02 -6.50
C SER A 92 6.82 -2.88 -6.01
N GLY A 93 7.94 -3.20 -5.43
CA GLY A 93 8.85 -2.16 -4.96
C GLY A 93 9.83 -2.68 -3.95
N MET A 94 10.38 -1.74 -3.18
CA MET A 94 11.42 -2.03 -2.22
C MET A 94 11.25 -1.16 -0.99
N PHE A 95 11.40 -1.78 0.18
CA PHE A 95 11.53 -1.05 1.45
C PHE A 95 13.01 -0.92 1.77
N ARG A 96 13.45 0.30 2.03
CA ARG A 96 14.80 0.60 2.48
C ARG A 96 14.81 1.02 3.93
N PRO A 97 15.80 0.58 4.72
CA PRO A 97 15.90 1.07 6.08
C PRO A 97 16.23 2.55 6.08
N ARG A 98 15.47 3.32 6.85
CA ARG A 98 15.78 4.72 7.09
C ARG A 98 16.83 4.77 8.20
N LYS A 99 18.07 4.80 7.80
CA LYS A 99 19.16 4.95 8.75
C LYS A 99 19.10 6.38 9.28
N ALA A 100 19.13 6.51 10.62
CA ALA A 100 19.41 7.78 11.23
C ALA A 100 20.78 8.19 10.73
N SER A 101 20.81 8.89 9.62
CA SER A 101 22.08 9.17 9.00
C SER A 101 22.77 10.26 9.75
N LYS A 102 23.80 9.89 10.40
CA LYS A 102 24.88 10.79 10.71
C LYS A 102 25.60 11.23 9.43
N TYR A 103 25.17 10.74 8.30
CA TYR A 103 25.73 11.02 7.01
C TYR A 103 24.77 11.91 6.27
N THR A 104 25.26 13.03 5.88
CA THR A 104 24.56 14.00 5.02
C THR A 104 24.38 13.48 3.59
N GLU A 105 24.61 12.22 3.35
CA GLU A 105 24.20 11.64 2.10
C GLU A 105 22.69 11.48 2.14
N SER A 106 22.03 12.54 1.72
CA SER A 106 20.65 12.40 1.33
C SER A 106 20.58 11.33 0.26
N PRO A 107 19.59 10.41 0.33
CA PRO A 107 19.29 9.60 -0.83
C PRO A 107 19.19 10.54 -2.01
N SER A 108 19.72 10.13 -3.16
CA SER A 108 19.62 10.94 -4.35
C SER A 108 18.16 11.37 -4.53
N GLU A 109 17.91 12.59 -4.96
CA GLU A 109 16.55 13.09 -5.17
C GLU A 109 15.73 12.11 -6.02
N ASP A 110 16.40 11.39 -6.92
CA ASP A 110 15.77 10.40 -7.79
C ASP A 110 15.20 9.21 -7.00
N ASP A 111 15.84 8.80 -5.90
CA ASP A 111 15.36 7.67 -5.09
C ASP A 111 14.15 8.05 -4.23
N GLU A 112 14.09 9.30 -3.76
CA GLU A 112 12.94 9.76 -2.97
C GLU A 112 11.68 9.95 -3.81
N ASP A 113 11.85 10.29 -5.08
CA ASP A 113 10.75 10.55 -5.99
C ASP A 113 10.25 9.29 -6.70
N ASP A 114 10.96 8.16 -6.57
CA ASP A 114 10.54 6.91 -7.20
C ASP A 114 9.39 6.29 -6.40
N PRO A 115 8.18 6.14 -7.01
CA PRO A 115 7.03 5.59 -6.29
C PRO A 115 7.19 4.12 -5.91
N SER A 116 8.21 3.43 -6.41
CA SER A 116 8.47 2.03 -6.05
C SER A 116 9.38 1.89 -4.82
N PHE A 117 9.86 3.01 -4.26
CA PHE A 117 10.68 2.99 -3.06
C PHE A 117 9.89 3.44 -1.83
N TYR A 118 10.00 2.64 -0.78
CA TYR A 118 9.41 2.92 0.53
C TYR A 118 10.50 2.84 1.59
N PHE A 119 10.29 3.52 2.69
CA PHE A 119 11.25 3.53 3.79
C PHE A 119 10.62 2.96 5.04
N TYR A 120 11.42 2.30 5.88
CA TYR A 120 10.97 1.79 7.15
C TYR A 120 11.98 2.11 8.24
N GLU A 121 11.50 2.16 9.47
CA GLU A 121 12.32 2.38 10.66
C GLU A 121 12.24 1.15 11.56
N GLY A 122 13.32 0.87 12.29
CA GLY A 122 13.38 -0.29 13.15
C GLY A 122 13.45 -1.59 12.36
N ASP A 123 12.65 -2.58 12.76
CA ASP A 123 12.67 -3.93 12.19
C ASP A 123 11.33 -4.30 11.54
N GLU A 124 10.46 -3.31 11.28
CA GLU A 124 9.10 -3.59 10.82
C GLU A 124 8.77 -2.84 9.54
N ILE A 125 8.16 -3.54 8.59
CA ILE A 125 7.59 -2.97 7.38
C ILE A 125 6.07 -3.16 7.41
N ASP A 126 5.34 -2.21 6.84
CA ASP A 126 3.88 -2.25 6.81
C ASP A 126 3.37 -2.15 5.37
N PHE A 127 2.77 -3.23 4.88
CA PHE A 127 2.17 -3.25 3.55
C PHE A 127 0.88 -2.43 3.47
N GLY A 128 0.31 -2.05 4.59
CA GLY A 128 -0.83 -1.14 4.62
C GLY A 128 -0.54 0.17 3.91
N ASP A 129 0.65 0.71 4.08
CA ASP A 129 1.06 1.95 3.42
C ASP A 129 1.14 1.78 1.90
N VAL A 130 1.64 0.64 1.43
CA VAL A 130 1.74 0.34 0.00
C VAL A 130 0.35 0.19 -0.61
N VAL A 131 -0.52 -0.58 0.04
CA VAL A 131 -1.89 -0.80 -0.45
C VAL A 131 -2.67 0.51 -0.46
N ARG A 132 -2.54 1.32 0.57
CA ARG A 132 -3.19 2.63 0.64
C ARG A 132 -2.79 3.52 -0.54
N GLU A 133 -1.50 3.64 -0.81
CA GLU A 133 -0.99 4.45 -1.91
C GLU A 133 -1.49 3.95 -3.26
N GLN A 134 -1.40 2.65 -3.50
CA GLN A 134 -1.83 2.06 -4.75
C GLN A 134 -3.34 2.17 -4.94
N LEU A 135 -4.10 2.06 -3.87
CA LEU A 135 -5.54 2.23 -3.94
C LEU A 135 -5.93 3.64 -4.41
N PHE A 136 -5.28 4.67 -3.86
CA PHE A 136 -5.56 6.04 -4.27
C PHE A 136 -5.14 6.32 -5.71
N LEU A 137 -4.07 5.69 -6.18
CA LEU A 137 -3.66 5.80 -7.59
C LEU A 137 -4.61 5.06 -8.52
N PHE A 138 -5.27 4.02 -8.05
CA PHE A 138 -6.22 3.23 -8.83
C PHE A 138 -7.58 3.94 -8.98
N LEU A 139 -8.05 4.58 -7.93
CA LEU A 139 -9.36 5.23 -7.93
C LEU A 139 -9.36 6.45 -8.84
N PRO A 140 -10.35 6.56 -9.74
CA PRO A 140 -10.45 7.71 -10.66
C PRO A 140 -10.79 9.01 -9.97
#